data_e3d1c32e6f3657aedfb5f1541361c917
#
_entry.id   e3d1c32e6f3657aedfb5f1541361c917
#
_cell.length_a   1.000
_cell.length_b   1.000
_cell.length_c   1.000
_cell.angle_alpha   90.00
_cell.angle_beta   90.00
_cell.angle_gamma   90.00
#
_symmetry.space_group_name_H-M   'P 1'
#
loop_
_entity.id
_entity.type
_entity.pdbx_description
1 polymer ?
#
loop_
_entity_poly.entity_id
_entity_poly.type
_entity_poly.pdbx_seq_one_letter_code
_entity_poly.pdbx_strand_id
1 'polypeptide(L)'
;MFGIDKSFSALKIAQQNQSELDCKNVYLIQSDWLKCFQGNSIDIILANPPYLRSSDPHLNSLQWEPKNALVSGDTGIECFEEIFSQSKSLLKKEGFLVVEHGYDQHRDLVDLATSINLRVIDSIIDYQKIPR
;
A
#
# COMPACT_ATOMS: atom_id res chain seq x y z
N MET A 1 9.02 1.95 -13.75
CA MET A 1 8.19 1.66 -12.56
C MET A 1 9.02 0.84 -11.59
N PHE A 2 8.84 1.06 -10.28
CA PHE A 2 9.47 0.25 -9.23
C PHE A 2 8.40 -0.57 -8.52
N GLY A 3 8.66 -1.87 -8.33
CA GLY A 3 7.87 -2.77 -7.52
C GLY A 3 8.62 -3.08 -6.23
N ILE A 4 7.96 -2.92 -5.09
CA ILE A 4 8.61 -3.02 -3.79
C ILE A 4 7.88 -4.06 -2.95
N ASP A 5 8.64 -4.92 -2.32
CA ASP A 5 8.13 -5.84 -1.32
C ASP A 5 9.20 -6.11 -0.26
N LYS A 6 8.78 -6.33 0.98
CA LYS A 6 9.65 -6.74 2.07
C LYS A 6 10.08 -8.20 1.96
N SER A 7 9.21 -9.02 1.36
CA SER A 7 9.41 -10.45 1.18
C SER A 7 10.24 -10.76 -0.07
N PHE A 8 11.44 -11.30 0.12
CA PHE A 8 12.26 -11.75 -1.00
C PHE A 8 11.59 -12.87 -1.82
N SER A 9 10.79 -13.73 -1.19
CA SER A 9 10.04 -14.78 -1.89
C SER A 9 8.94 -14.20 -2.78
N ALA A 10 8.23 -13.15 -2.34
CA ALA A 10 7.26 -12.45 -3.17
C ALA A 10 7.93 -11.78 -4.38
N LEU A 11 9.09 -11.16 -4.19
CA LEU A 11 9.86 -10.56 -5.28
C LEU A 11 10.34 -11.58 -6.31
N LYS A 12 10.66 -12.81 -5.90
CA LYS A 12 10.98 -13.89 -6.85
C LYS A 12 9.79 -14.25 -7.74
N ILE A 13 8.60 -14.32 -7.18
CA ILE A 13 7.37 -14.57 -7.97
C ILE A 13 7.09 -13.38 -8.89
N ALA A 14 7.22 -12.14 -8.37
CA ALA A 14 7.09 -10.94 -9.19
C ALA A 14 8.07 -10.92 -10.37
N GLN A 15 9.32 -11.38 -10.16
CA GLN A 15 10.32 -11.49 -11.22
C GLN A 15 9.95 -12.54 -12.29
N GLN A 16 9.38 -13.66 -11.87
CA GLN A 16 8.86 -14.67 -12.81
C GLN A 16 7.72 -14.07 -13.66
N ASN A 17 6.73 -13.46 -13.01
CA ASN A 17 5.62 -12.80 -13.69
C ASN A 17 6.11 -11.70 -14.65
N GLN A 18 7.09 -10.90 -14.23
CA GLN A 18 7.72 -9.88 -15.06
C GLN A 18 8.31 -10.47 -16.34
N SER A 19 8.99 -11.60 -16.22
CA SER A 19 9.60 -12.30 -17.35
C SER A 19 8.55 -12.90 -18.29
N GLU A 20 7.52 -13.52 -17.74
CA GLU A 20 6.43 -14.14 -18.52
C GLU A 20 5.59 -13.10 -19.29
N LEU A 21 5.42 -11.91 -18.70
CA LEU A 21 4.65 -10.80 -19.27
C LEU A 21 5.51 -9.83 -20.12
N ASP A 22 6.79 -10.12 -20.32
CA ASP A 22 7.78 -9.24 -21.00
C ASP A 22 7.79 -7.79 -20.53
N CYS A 23 7.63 -7.58 -19.22
CA CYS A 23 7.58 -6.24 -18.59
C CYS A 23 8.98 -5.67 -18.35
N LYS A 24 9.60 -5.10 -19.40
CA LYS A 24 11.01 -4.61 -19.36
C LYS A 24 11.25 -3.39 -18.47
N ASN A 25 10.22 -2.59 -18.19
CA ASN A 25 10.35 -1.30 -17.50
C ASN A 25 9.96 -1.37 -16.01
N VAL A 26 10.04 -2.55 -15.40
CA VAL A 26 9.78 -2.76 -13.97
C VAL A 26 11.09 -3.14 -13.28
N TYR A 27 11.38 -2.49 -12.18
CA TYR A 27 12.55 -2.74 -11.33
C TYR A 27 12.07 -3.19 -9.97
N LEU A 28 12.45 -4.38 -9.54
CA LEU A 28 12.03 -4.97 -8.27
C LEU A 28 13.07 -4.67 -7.19
N ILE A 29 12.62 -4.17 -6.04
CA ILE A 29 13.48 -3.77 -4.92
C ILE A 29 12.96 -4.41 -3.64
N GLN A 30 13.83 -5.07 -2.89
CA GLN A 30 13.51 -5.49 -1.54
C GLN A 30 13.68 -4.31 -0.59
N SER A 31 12.58 -3.85 0.00
CA SER A 31 12.58 -2.76 0.97
C SER A 31 11.43 -2.87 1.96
N ASP A 32 11.60 -2.25 3.11
CA ASP A 32 10.54 -2.02 4.08
C ASP A 32 9.84 -0.72 3.69
N TRP A 33 8.70 -0.86 3.00
CA TRP A 33 7.96 0.24 2.37
C TRP A 33 8.85 1.08 1.43
N LEU A 34 8.80 2.39 1.57
CA LEU A 34 9.44 3.34 0.66
C LEU A 34 10.86 3.75 1.09
N LYS A 35 11.45 3.07 2.09
CA LYS A 35 12.77 3.43 2.69
C LYS A 35 13.93 3.41 1.70
N CYS A 36 13.77 2.75 0.55
CA CYS A 36 14.79 2.71 -0.51
C CYS A 36 14.86 3.97 -1.37
N PHE A 37 13.93 4.92 -1.21
CA PHE A 37 13.87 6.14 -2.00
C PHE A 37 14.32 7.37 -1.21
N GLN A 38 14.68 8.42 -1.98
CA GLN A 38 15.02 9.73 -1.44
C GLN A 38 14.02 10.79 -1.89
N GLY A 39 13.95 11.88 -1.15
CA GLY A 39 12.90 12.89 -1.23
C GLY A 39 12.62 13.49 -2.61
N ASN A 40 11.39 13.89 -2.83
CA ASN A 40 10.88 14.58 -4.03
C ASN A 40 11.19 13.87 -5.36
N SER A 41 11.17 12.54 -5.38
CA SER A 41 11.58 11.75 -6.55
C SER A 41 10.44 11.00 -7.22
N ILE A 42 9.30 10.84 -6.57
CA ILE A 42 8.22 9.95 -6.99
C ILE A 42 7.02 10.76 -7.50
N ASP A 43 6.53 10.40 -8.69
CA ASP A 43 5.33 11.01 -9.27
C ASP A 43 4.04 10.36 -8.73
N ILE A 44 4.02 9.02 -8.63
CA ILE A 44 2.85 8.26 -8.18
C ILE A 44 3.31 7.10 -7.30
N ILE A 45 2.67 6.96 -6.15
CA ILE A 45 2.76 5.80 -5.26
C ILE A 45 1.43 5.07 -5.33
N LEU A 46 1.46 3.78 -5.67
CA LEU A 46 0.31 2.88 -5.61
C LEU A 46 0.56 1.87 -4.50
N ALA A 47 -0.35 1.74 -3.54
CA ALA A 47 -0.20 0.82 -2.45
C ALA A 47 -1.51 0.06 -2.15
N ASN A 48 -1.37 -1.25 -1.97
CA ASN A 48 -2.39 -2.12 -1.38
C ASN A 48 -1.73 -2.82 -0.18
N PRO A 49 -1.62 -2.13 0.96
CA PRO A 49 -0.97 -2.69 2.14
C PRO A 49 -1.88 -3.65 2.88
N PRO A 50 -1.36 -4.46 3.82
CA PRO A 50 -2.17 -5.12 4.81
C PRO A 50 -3.06 -4.12 5.54
N TYR A 51 -4.33 -4.44 5.75
CA TYR A 51 -5.29 -3.54 6.39
C TYR A 51 -6.24 -4.24 7.38
N LEU A 52 -6.13 -5.56 7.57
CA LEU A 52 -6.94 -6.27 8.56
C LEU A 52 -6.39 -6.03 9.97
N ARG A 53 -7.30 -5.90 10.93
CA ARG A 53 -6.94 -5.91 12.35
C ARG A 53 -6.46 -7.29 12.78
N SER A 54 -5.58 -7.37 13.75
CA SER A 54 -5.09 -8.65 14.30
C SER A 54 -6.19 -9.54 14.85
N SER A 55 -7.32 -8.95 15.25
CA SER A 55 -8.53 -9.63 15.75
C SER A 55 -9.62 -9.85 14.70
N ASP A 56 -9.37 -9.56 13.42
CA ASP A 56 -10.38 -9.64 12.37
C ASP A 56 -10.87 -11.09 12.16
N PRO A 57 -12.19 -11.35 12.24
CA PRO A 57 -12.73 -12.70 12.06
C PRO A 57 -12.52 -13.29 10.66
N HIS A 58 -12.32 -12.44 9.63
CA HIS A 58 -12.04 -12.89 8.26
C HIS A 58 -10.70 -13.62 8.14
N LEU A 59 -9.77 -13.42 9.06
CA LEU A 59 -8.49 -14.14 9.09
C LEU A 59 -8.65 -15.66 9.13
N ASN A 60 -9.75 -16.17 9.70
CA ASN A 60 -10.03 -17.60 9.72
C ASN A 60 -10.29 -18.19 8.32
N SER A 61 -10.84 -17.39 7.40
CA SER A 61 -11.09 -17.82 6.03
C SER A 61 -9.88 -17.61 5.11
N LEU A 62 -8.91 -16.79 5.53
CA LEU A 62 -7.70 -16.43 4.79
C LEU A 62 -6.44 -17.18 5.29
N GLN A 63 -6.62 -18.33 5.93
CA GLN A 63 -5.52 -19.10 6.53
C GLN A 63 -4.44 -19.57 5.54
N TRP A 64 -4.71 -19.54 4.26
CA TRP A 64 -3.78 -19.91 3.19
C TRP A 64 -2.90 -18.74 2.71
N GLU A 65 -3.24 -17.50 3.13
CA GLU A 65 -2.44 -16.33 2.82
C GLU A 65 -1.47 -16.01 3.97
N PRO A 66 -0.28 -15.47 3.66
CA PRO A 66 0.66 -15.06 4.69
C PRO A 66 0.05 -13.96 5.58
N LYS A 67 0.02 -14.15 6.90
CA LYS A 67 -0.55 -13.18 7.84
C LYS A 67 0.06 -11.78 7.70
N ASN A 68 1.35 -11.68 7.41
CA ASN A 68 2.04 -10.41 7.20
C ASN A 68 1.64 -9.68 5.90
N ALA A 69 0.92 -10.35 5.00
CA ALA A 69 0.32 -9.72 3.82
C ALA A 69 -1.12 -9.25 4.08
N LEU A 70 -1.72 -9.60 5.22
CA LEU A 70 -3.11 -9.32 5.57
C LEU A 70 -3.24 -8.36 6.75
N VAL A 71 -2.45 -8.58 7.81
CA VAL A 71 -2.60 -7.91 9.10
C VAL A 71 -1.72 -6.68 9.19
N SER A 72 -2.35 -5.53 9.43
CA SER A 72 -1.66 -4.25 9.64
C SER A 72 -1.25 -4.04 11.11
N GLY A 73 -2.05 -4.54 12.04
CA GLY A 73 -1.85 -4.35 13.48
C GLY A 73 -3.16 -4.45 14.24
N ASP A 74 -3.29 -3.78 15.36
CA ASP A 74 -4.48 -3.86 16.22
C ASP A 74 -5.62 -2.97 15.72
N THR A 75 -5.29 -1.84 15.12
CA THR A 75 -6.26 -0.88 14.56
C THR A 75 -6.56 -1.13 13.08
N GLY A 76 -5.63 -1.76 12.35
CA GLY A 76 -5.72 -2.02 10.91
C GLY A 76 -5.21 -0.86 10.06
N ILE A 77 -4.76 0.24 10.65
CA ILE A 77 -4.26 1.43 9.91
C ILE A 77 -2.74 1.64 10.05
N GLU A 78 -2.04 0.82 10.80
CA GLU A 78 -0.61 1.00 11.12
C GLU A 78 0.27 0.99 9.85
N CYS A 79 -0.04 0.16 8.87
CA CYS A 79 0.66 0.17 7.59
C CYS A 79 0.43 1.46 6.81
N PHE A 80 -0.77 2.03 6.88
CA PHE A 80 -1.08 3.31 6.24
C PHE A 80 -0.35 4.47 6.91
N GLU A 81 -0.24 4.49 8.24
CA GLU A 81 0.53 5.50 8.98
C GLU A 81 1.97 5.55 8.47
N GLU A 82 2.60 4.39 8.32
CA GLU A 82 3.98 4.29 7.84
C GLU A 82 4.10 4.74 6.37
N ILE A 83 3.21 4.28 5.48
CA ILE A 83 3.21 4.66 4.06
C ILE A 83 2.96 6.16 3.90
N PHE A 84 1.97 6.72 4.59
CA PHE A 84 1.60 8.12 4.48
C PHE A 84 2.73 9.03 4.98
N SER A 85 3.34 8.68 6.12
CA SER A 85 4.50 9.39 6.67
C SER A 85 5.67 9.43 5.69
N GLN A 86 6.01 8.29 5.08
CA GLN A 86 7.10 8.21 4.11
C GLN A 86 6.75 8.92 2.79
N SER A 87 5.52 8.74 2.29
CA SER A 87 5.11 9.30 1.00
C SER A 87 5.17 10.83 0.96
N LYS A 88 4.86 11.51 2.07
CA LYS A 88 4.91 12.96 2.17
C LYS A 88 6.27 13.56 1.78
N SER A 89 7.35 12.91 2.15
CA SER A 89 8.72 13.37 1.84
C SER A 89 9.21 12.95 0.46
N LEU A 90 8.58 11.95 -0.14
CA LEU A 90 9.03 11.30 -1.37
C LEU A 90 8.29 11.77 -2.61
N LEU A 91 7.02 12.14 -2.45
CA LEU A 91 6.20 12.63 -3.55
C LEU A 91 6.71 13.99 -4.04
N LYS A 92 6.75 14.17 -5.34
CA LYS A 92 6.90 15.47 -5.98
C LYS A 92 5.71 16.36 -5.66
N LYS A 93 5.84 17.67 -5.93
CA LYS A 93 4.81 18.69 -5.63
C LYS A 93 3.42 18.34 -6.16
N GLU A 94 3.35 17.76 -7.36
CA GLU A 94 2.09 17.33 -8.03
C GLU A 94 1.96 15.80 -8.02
N GLY A 95 2.66 15.11 -7.11
CA GLY A 95 2.63 13.66 -7.03
C GLY A 95 1.41 13.15 -6.29
N PHE A 96 1.01 11.91 -6.56
CA PHE A 96 -0.18 11.27 -6.01
C PHE A 96 0.18 10.03 -5.20
N LEU A 97 -0.53 9.86 -4.09
CA LEU A 97 -0.63 8.60 -3.37
C LEU A 97 -2.02 8.00 -3.60
N VAL A 98 -2.06 6.79 -4.08
CA VAL A 98 -3.29 6.01 -4.25
C VAL A 98 -3.17 4.78 -3.38
N VAL A 99 -4.14 4.56 -2.51
CA VAL A 99 -4.17 3.41 -1.59
C VAL A 99 -5.47 2.65 -1.73
N GLU A 100 -5.40 1.32 -1.68
CA GLU A 100 -6.56 0.47 -1.44
C GLU A 100 -6.71 0.24 0.05
N HIS A 101 -7.95 0.21 0.57
CA HIS A 101 -8.24 0.06 2.00
C HIS A 101 -9.47 -0.81 2.27
N GLY A 102 -9.65 -1.24 3.51
CA GLY A 102 -10.85 -1.95 3.95
C GLY A 102 -12.10 -1.06 3.91
N TYR A 103 -13.25 -1.69 3.76
CA TYR A 103 -14.55 -1.03 3.57
C TYR A 103 -14.96 -0.07 4.70
N ASP A 104 -14.45 -0.26 5.90
CA ASP A 104 -14.77 0.52 7.11
C ASP A 104 -13.69 1.56 7.47
N GLN A 105 -12.58 1.65 6.70
CA GLN A 105 -11.41 2.45 7.05
C GLN A 105 -11.36 3.83 6.40
N HIS A 106 -12.25 4.12 5.46
CA HIS A 106 -12.21 5.37 4.67
C HIS A 106 -12.06 6.61 5.53
N ARG A 107 -12.87 6.74 6.59
CA ARG A 107 -12.86 7.92 7.44
C ARG A 107 -11.54 8.07 8.20
N ASP A 108 -11.06 6.99 8.78
CA ASP A 108 -9.80 6.99 9.54
C ASP A 108 -8.62 7.40 8.66
N LEU A 109 -8.61 6.95 7.39
CA LEU A 109 -7.55 7.30 6.44
C LEU A 109 -7.66 8.75 5.94
N VAL A 110 -8.85 9.31 5.78
CA VAL A 110 -9.04 10.74 5.49
C VAL A 110 -8.54 11.59 6.65
N ASP A 111 -8.85 11.22 7.89
CA ASP A 111 -8.39 11.92 9.10
C ASP A 111 -6.86 11.82 9.22
N LEU A 112 -6.28 10.64 8.97
CA LEU A 112 -4.84 10.42 8.95
C LEU A 112 -4.16 11.29 7.89
N ALA A 113 -4.63 11.27 6.64
CA ALA A 113 -4.08 12.08 5.55
C ALA A 113 -4.09 13.57 5.89
N THR A 114 -5.22 14.05 6.44
CA THR A 114 -5.40 15.45 6.85
C THR A 114 -4.43 15.84 7.97
N SER A 115 -4.23 14.97 8.95
CA SER A 115 -3.35 15.21 10.09
C SER A 115 -1.90 15.48 9.71
N ILE A 116 -1.46 14.91 8.58
CA ILE A 116 -0.11 15.10 8.04
C ILE A 116 -0.06 16.05 6.83
N ASN A 117 -1.13 16.80 6.57
CA ASN A 117 -1.25 17.77 5.48
C ASN A 117 -1.17 17.11 4.06
N LEU A 118 -1.65 15.91 3.88
CA LEU A 118 -1.99 15.35 2.57
C LEU A 118 -3.43 15.74 2.23
N ARG A 119 -3.63 16.27 1.02
CA ARG A 119 -4.97 16.63 0.55
C ARG A 119 -5.63 15.41 -0.08
N VAL A 120 -6.74 14.95 0.48
CA VAL A 120 -7.59 13.95 -0.17
C VAL A 120 -8.27 14.60 -1.38
N ILE A 121 -8.13 14.00 -2.54
CA ILE A 121 -8.63 14.52 -3.83
C ILE A 121 -9.91 13.79 -4.20
N ASP A 122 -9.93 12.47 -4.06
CA ASP A 122 -11.05 11.63 -4.48
C ASP A 122 -11.11 10.36 -3.62
N SER A 123 -12.28 9.71 -3.66
CA SER A 123 -12.52 8.39 -3.07
C SER A 123 -13.23 7.53 -4.10
N ILE A 124 -12.56 6.50 -4.56
CA ILE A 124 -13.07 5.58 -5.57
C ILE A 124 -13.91 4.51 -4.90
N ILE A 125 -15.03 4.17 -5.49
CA ILE A 125 -15.91 3.09 -5.04
C ILE A 125 -15.72 1.86 -5.94
N ASP A 126 -15.81 0.68 -5.34
CA ASP A 126 -15.78 -0.58 -6.08
C ASP A 126 -17.13 -0.85 -6.80
N TYR A 127 -17.21 -1.99 -7.51
CA TYR A 127 -18.46 -2.41 -8.19
C TYR A 127 -19.63 -2.65 -7.23
N GLN A 128 -19.37 -2.85 -5.93
CA GLN A 128 -20.39 -2.99 -4.89
C GLN A 128 -20.78 -1.62 -4.28
N LYS A 129 -20.26 -0.51 -4.81
CA LYS A 129 -20.42 0.86 -4.32
C LYS A 129 -19.84 1.08 -2.91
N ILE A 130 -18.79 0.37 -2.58
CA ILE A 130 -18.07 0.49 -1.32
C ILE A 130 -16.78 1.29 -1.57
N PRO A 131 -16.45 2.30 -0.75
CA PRO A 131 -15.16 3.00 -0.83
C PRO A 131 -13.98 2.02 -0.64
N ARG A 132 -12.97 2.19 -1.50
CA ARG A 132 -11.77 1.34 -1.52
C ARG A 132 -10.49 2.16 -1.58
#